data_c8236ed30ed766741eabab8abc215db6
#
_entry.id   c8236ed30ed766741eabab8abc215db6
#
_cell.length_a   1.000
_cell.length_b   1.000
_cell.length_c   1.000
_cell.angle_alpha   90.00
_cell.angle_beta   90.00
_cell.angle_gamma   90.00
#
_symmetry.space_group_name_H-M   'P 1'
#
loop_
_entity.id
_entity.type
_entity.pdbx_description
1 polymer ?
#
loop_
_entity_poly.entity_id
_entity_poly.type
_entity_poly.pdbx_seq_one_letter_code
_entity_poly.pdbx_strand_id
1 'polypeptide(L)'
;MPNSGVHSINPKDAWELLQKNPKAVLIDVRSELEYLFVGHPKGAIHISWIEAPEWKVNPHFLAEVRKVMLGGIISDHDDNENSIDSAPVLLICRSGARSLEAGKALHKEGFVNVYNVLEGFEGPLDAEHHRGTIGGWRYHGLPWEQC
;
A
#
# COMPACT_ATOMS: atom_id res chain seq x y z
N MET A 1 11.35 -19.69 -5.89
CA MET A 1 11.17 -19.11 -6.18
C MET A 1 11.46 -17.93 -6.16
N PRO A 2 11.76 -17.47 -6.86
CA PRO A 2 12.30 -16.32 -6.65
C PRO A 2 11.37 -15.45 -6.13
N ASN A 3 11.59 -14.88 -5.15
CA ASN A 3 10.75 -14.03 -4.71
C ASN A 3 11.04 -12.71 -5.32
N SER A 4 10.05 -11.92 -5.50
CA SER A 4 10.17 -10.59 -6.08
C SER A 4 10.74 -9.60 -5.11
N GLY A 5 11.01 -10.02 -3.87
CA GLY A 5 11.40 -9.12 -2.80
C GLY A 5 10.22 -8.44 -2.13
N VAL A 6 9.02 -8.71 -2.60
CA VAL A 6 7.82 -8.16 -2.02
C VAL A 6 7.14 -9.23 -1.19
N HIS A 7 6.90 -8.94 0.09
CA HIS A 7 6.22 -9.89 0.96
C HIS A 7 4.72 -9.76 0.77
N SER A 8 4.01 -10.86 0.92
CA SER A 8 2.55 -10.86 0.87
C SER A 8 2.01 -10.82 2.29
N ILE A 9 0.98 -10.02 2.52
CA ILE A 9 0.37 -9.94 3.85
C ILE A 9 -1.14 -9.82 3.66
N ASN A 10 -1.92 -10.55 4.46
CA ASN A 10 -3.37 -10.45 4.35
C ASN A 10 -3.87 -9.18 5.04
N PRO A 11 -5.10 -8.73 4.76
CA PRO A 11 -5.58 -7.46 5.30
C PRO A 11 -5.55 -7.37 6.83
N LYS A 12 -5.93 -8.43 7.52
CA LYS A 12 -5.97 -8.39 8.99
C LYS A 12 -4.57 -8.29 9.58
N ASP A 13 -3.62 -9.03 9.04
CA ASP A 13 -2.25 -8.96 9.50
C ASP A 13 -1.62 -7.61 9.16
N ALA A 14 -2.00 -7.03 8.02
CA ALA A 14 -1.53 -5.71 7.65
C ALA A 14 -2.00 -4.67 8.67
N TRP A 15 -3.27 -4.71 9.04
CA TRP A 15 -3.79 -3.78 10.03
C TRP A 15 -3.06 -3.94 11.36
N GLU A 16 -2.82 -5.19 11.76
CA GLU A 16 -2.13 -5.47 13.01
C GLU A 16 -0.69 -4.92 12.98
N LEU A 17 0.00 -5.11 11.88
CA LEU A 17 1.36 -4.60 11.74
C LEU A 17 1.36 -3.07 11.86
N LEU A 18 0.41 -2.40 11.23
CA LEU A 18 0.30 -0.94 11.31
C LEU A 18 0.04 -0.46 12.73
N GLN A 19 -0.74 -1.23 13.51
CA GLN A 19 -1.01 -0.85 14.89
C GLN A 19 0.20 -1.07 15.80
N LYS A 20 0.98 -2.08 15.52
CA LYS A 20 2.11 -2.44 16.38
C LYS A 20 3.39 -1.70 16.06
N ASN A 21 3.57 -1.30 14.82
CA ASN A 21 4.81 -0.66 14.41
C ASN A 21 4.54 0.78 13.97
N PRO A 22 4.90 1.77 14.79
CA PRO A 22 4.59 3.17 14.47
C PRO A 22 5.33 3.70 13.24
N LYS A 23 6.34 2.99 12.77
CA LYS A 23 7.06 3.41 11.56
C LYS A 23 6.49 2.79 10.30
N ALA A 24 5.58 1.82 10.42
CA ALA A 24 4.97 1.19 9.26
C ALA A 24 4.01 2.17 8.59
N VAL A 25 4.02 2.19 7.28
CA VAL A 25 3.20 3.10 6.48
C VAL A 25 2.38 2.30 5.50
N LEU A 26 1.10 2.65 5.37
CA LEU A 26 0.21 2.04 4.38
C LEU A 26 -0.02 3.04 3.27
N ILE A 27 0.32 2.66 2.05
CA ILE A 27 0.18 3.51 0.88
C ILE A 27 -0.85 2.92 -0.07
N ASP A 28 -1.87 3.72 -0.38
CA ASP A 28 -2.90 3.34 -1.34
C ASP A 28 -2.41 3.80 -2.71
N VAL A 29 -2.19 2.85 -3.61
CA VAL A 29 -1.60 3.16 -4.91
C VAL A 29 -2.62 3.27 -6.03
N ARG A 30 -3.91 3.28 -5.68
CA ARG A 30 -4.99 3.40 -6.67
C ARG A 30 -5.08 4.81 -7.22
N SER A 31 -5.96 5.01 -8.20
CA SER A 31 -6.21 6.34 -8.73
C SER A 31 -6.87 7.22 -7.68
N GLU A 32 -6.81 8.52 -7.91
CA GLU A 32 -7.42 9.49 -7.00
C GLU A 32 -8.91 9.26 -6.84
N LEU A 33 -9.59 8.98 -7.93
CA LEU A 33 -11.04 8.76 -7.87
C LEU A 33 -11.38 7.55 -7.02
N GLU A 34 -10.62 6.48 -7.14
CA GLU A 34 -10.86 5.31 -6.31
C GLU A 34 -10.63 5.63 -4.84
N TYR A 35 -9.55 6.32 -4.55
CA TYR A 35 -9.19 6.66 -3.18
C TYR A 35 -10.27 7.52 -2.52
N LEU A 36 -10.76 8.53 -3.23
CA LEU A 36 -11.73 9.47 -2.68
C LEU A 36 -13.15 8.91 -2.65
N PHE A 37 -13.61 8.35 -3.77
CA PHE A 37 -15.02 8.01 -3.89
C PHE A 37 -15.37 6.58 -3.52
N VAL A 38 -14.51 5.63 -3.82
CA VAL A 38 -14.75 4.26 -3.39
C VAL A 38 -14.42 4.12 -1.92
N GLY A 39 -13.44 4.87 -1.45
CA GLY A 39 -13.01 4.83 -0.08
C GLY A 39 -11.58 4.30 0.03
N HIS A 40 -11.01 4.39 1.21
CA HIS A 40 -9.63 3.98 1.45
C HIS A 40 -9.48 3.51 2.90
N PRO A 41 -8.44 2.72 3.20
CA PRO A 41 -8.21 2.31 4.58
C PRO A 41 -7.91 3.53 5.46
N LYS A 42 -8.38 3.49 6.69
CA LYS A 42 -8.11 4.57 7.61
C LYS A 42 -6.61 4.69 7.83
N GLY A 43 -6.09 5.91 7.70
CA GLY A 43 -4.66 6.17 7.88
C GLY A 43 -3.79 5.94 6.66
N ALA A 44 -4.38 5.50 5.54
CA ALA A 44 -3.59 5.28 4.33
C ALA A 44 -3.17 6.61 3.72
N ILE A 45 -1.96 6.61 3.17
CA ILE A 45 -1.44 7.76 2.43
C ILE A 45 -1.63 7.46 0.96
N HIS A 46 -2.13 8.41 0.21
CA HIS A 46 -2.39 8.20 -1.22
C HIS A 46 -1.19 8.62 -2.07
N ILE A 47 -0.62 7.67 -2.79
CA ILE A 47 0.40 7.94 -3.80
C ILE A 47 0.08 7.01 -4.95
N SER A 48 -0.49 7.53 -6.04
CA SER A 48 -0.94 6.66 -7.12
C SER A 48 0.23 6.05 -7.88
N TRP A 49 0.08 4.79 -8.25
CA TRP A 49 1.02 4.08 -9.12
C TRP A 49 0.69 4.36 -10.57
N ILE A 50 -0.60 4.28 -10.92
CA ILE A 50 -1.10 4.59 -12.27
C ILE A 50 -2.29 5.52 -12.10
N GLU A 51 -2.33 6.59 -12.87
CA GLU A 51 -3.37 7.59 -12.73
C GLU A 51 -3.99 7.96 -14.06
N ALA A 52 -5.28 8.29 -14.04
CA ALA A 52 -5.98 8.82 -15.19
C ALA A 52 -5.45 10.22 -15.50
N PRO A 53 -5.58 10.72 -16.72
CA PRO A 53 -6.25 10.07 -17.85
C PRO A 53 -5.36 9.18 -18.69
N GLU A 54 -4.05 9.27 -18.54
CA GLU A 54 -3.12 8.54 -19.41
C GLU A 54 -2.96 7.10 -19.02
N TRP A 55 -3.24 6.76 -17.78
CA TRP A 55 -3.07 5.42 -17.22
C TRP A 55 -1.63 4.91 -17.37
N LYS A 56 -0.68 5.82 -17.13
CA LYS A 56 0.73 5.49 -17.15
C LYS A 56 1.28 5.45 -15.75
N VAL A 57 2.37 4.73 -15.58
CA VAL A 57 3.03 4.65 -14.29
C VAL A 57 3.50 6.04 -13.88
N ASN A 58 3.23 6.39 -12.64
CA ASN A 58 3.61 7.67 -12.07
C ASN A 58 5.14 7.77 -11.97
N PRO A 59 5.78 8.64 -12.74
CA PRO A 59 7.24 8.71 -12.71
C PRO A 59 7.81 9.25 -11.40
N HIS A 60 6.95 9.82 -10.56
CA HIS A 60 7.39 10.38 -9.28
C HIS A 60 7.07 9.48 -8.10
N PHE A 61 6.56 8.27 -8.37
CA PHE A 61 6.12 7.37 -7.32
C PHE A 61 7.21 7.09 -6.29
N LEU A 62 8.38 6.71 -6.76
CA LEU A 62 9.50 6.38 -5.89
C LEU A 62 9.91 7.57 -5.02
N ALA A 63 10.02 8.74 -5.64
CA ALA A 63 10.40 9.94 -4.91
C ALA A 63 9.37 10.31 -3.85
N GLU A 64 8.09 10.14 -4.17
CA GLU A 64 7.03 10.45 -3.22
C GLU A 64 7.03 9.49 -2.03
N VAL A 65 7.29 8.21 -2.29
CA VAL A 65 7.40 7.23 -1.22
C VAL A 65 8.58 7.58 -0.31
N ARG A 66 9.72 7.90 -0.89
CA ARG A 66 10.89 8.27 -0.09
C ARG A 66 10.62 9.49 0.78
N LYS A 67 9.90 10.45 0.24
CA LYS A 67 9.57 11.66 0.96
C LYS A 67 8.72 11.37 2.19
N VAL A 68 7.74 10.49 2.05
CA VAL A 68 6.90 10.08 3.16
C VAL A 68 7.72 9.37 4.23
N MET A 69 8.57 8.43 3.82
CA MET A 69 9.36 7.68 4.77
C MET A 69 10.40 8.57 5.47
N LEU A 70 10.99 9.50 4.74
CA LEU A 70 11.95 10.43 5.31
C LEU A 70 11.30 11.35 6.33
N GLY A 71 10.09 11.81 6.07
CA GLY A 71 9.36 12.66 6.99
C GLY A 71 9.14 11.97 8.33
N GLY A 72 8.81 10.69 8.30
CA GLY A 72 8.62 9.91 9.51
C GLY A 72 9.90 9.78 10.31
N ILE A 73 11.01 9.59 9.65
CA ILE A 73 12.29 9.45 10.32
C ILE A 73 12.72 10.74 10.98
N ILE A 74 12.55 11.84 10.28
CA ILE A 74 12.91 13.15 10.83
C ILE A 74 12.06 13.45 12.07
N SER A 75 10.79 13.16 12.00
CA SER A 75 9.88 13.38 13.11
C SER A 75 10.25 12.59 14.32
N ASP A 76 10.79 11.42 14.12
CA ASP A 76 11.10 10.49 15.17
C ASP A 76 12.43 10.79 15.84
N HIS A 77 13.26 11.57 15.24
CA HIS A 77 14.60 11.83 15.72
C HIS A 77 15.38 10.56 15.99
N ASP A 78 15.11 9.54 15.22
CA ASP A 78 15.74 8.26 15.39
C ASP A 78 17.00 8.25 14.56
N ASP A 79 18.12 8.14 15.19
CA ASP A 79 19.37 8.11 14.50
C ASP A 79 19.73 6.77 13.98
N ASN A 80 18.85 5.82 14.10
CA ASN A 80 19.11 4.50 13.64
C ASN A 80 19.30 4.52 12.18
N GLU A 81 20.36 3.97 11.74
CA GLU A 81 20.64 3.90 10.35
C GLU A 81 19.67 3.04 9.61
N ASN A 82 18.84 2.34 10.26
CA ASN A 82 17.86 1.58 9.62
C ASN A 82 16.83 2.34 8.94
N SER A 83 16.66 3.42 9.20
CA SER A 83 16.06 4.38 8.45
C SER A 83 15.02 3.99 7.48
N ILE A 84 14.98 4.75 6.46
CA ILE A 84 13.98 4.82 5.44
C ILE A 84 13.80 3.52 4.75
N ASP A 85 14.90 2.85 4.45
CA ASP A 85 14.82 1.65 3.61
C ASP A 85 14.39 0.41 4.37
N SER A 86 14.39 0.45 5.69
CA SER A 86 14.01 -0.73 6.47
C SER A 86 12.65 -0.62 7.14
N ALA A 87 12.05 0.54 7.20
CA ALA A 87 10.70 0.68 7.78
C ALA A 87 9.70 -0.03 6.88
N PRO A 88 8.70 -0.70 7.45
CA PRO A 88 7.72 -1.42 6.62
C PRO A 88 6.87 -0.49 5.78
N VAL A 89 6.81 -0.79 4.48
CA VAL A 89 5.95 -0.08 3.53
C VAL A 89 4.94 -1.07 3.02
N LEU A 90 3.68 -0.83 3.32
CA LEU A 90 2.58 -1.70 2.89
C LEU A 90 1.85 -1.00 1.76
N LEU A 91 1.63 -1.71 0.67
CA LEU A 91 0.98 -1.14 -0.51
C LEU A 91 -0.35 -1.84 -0.75
N ILE A 92 -1.39 -1.06 -1.02
CA ILE A 92 -2.71 -1.61 -1.25
C ILE A 92 -3.30 -1.01 -2.51
N CYS A 93 -3.98 -1.84 -3.31
CA CYS A 93 -4.70 -1.36 -4.48
C CYS A 93 -6.09 -1.98 -4.46
N ARG A 94 -6.74 -2.11 -5.61
CA ARG A 94 -8.10 -2.63 -5.63
C ARG A 94 -8.17 -4.10 -5.25
N SER A 95 -7.28 -4.92 -5.85
CA SER A 95 -7.31 -6.36 -5.61
C SER A 95 -5.94 -7.01 -5.50
N GLY A 96 -4.86 -6.23 -5.56
CA GLY A 96 -3.51 -6.73 -5.32
C GLY A 96 -2.53 -6.66 -6.48
N ALA A 97 -2.99 -6.39 -7.71
CA ALA A 97 -2.11 -6.43 -8.88
C ALA A 97 -1.23 -5.19 -9.04
N ARG A 98 -1.82 -4.00 -8.96
CA ARG A 98 -1.06 -2.75 -9.10
C ARG A 98 -0.07 -2.58 -7.96
N SER A 99 -0.49 -2.95 -6.75
CA SER A 99 0.38 -2.81 -5.58
C SER A 99 1.56 -3.76 -5.64
N LEU A 100 1.38 -4.94 -6.24
CA LEU A 100 2.50 -5.85 -6.41
C LEU A 100 3.54 -5.23 -7.35
N GLU A 101 3.10 -4.65 -8.47
CA GLU A 101 4.01 -4.02 -9.41
C GLU A 101 4.73 -2.83 -8.78
N ALA A 102 4.00 -2.02 -8.04
CA ALA A 102 4.60 -0.89 -7.34
C ALA A 102 5.63 -1.36 -6.31
N GLY A 103 5.31 -2.45 -5.61
CA GLY A 103 6.22 -3.02 -4.63
C GLY A 103 7.52 -3.52 -5.25
N LYS A 104 7.41 -4.15 -6.42
CA LYS A 104 8.61 -4.62 -7.11
C LYS A 104 9.51 -3.45 -7.50
N ALA A 105 8.91 -2.33 -7.90
CA ALA A 105 9.68 -1.15 -8.24
C ALA A 105 10.41 -0.59 -7.02
N LEU A 106 9.74 -0.56 -5.87
CA LEU A 106 10.39 -0.10 -4.64
C LEU A 106 11.53 -1.03 -4.23
N HIS A 107 11.27 -2.32 -4.29
CA HIS A 107 12.31 -3.28 -3.90
C HIS A 107 13.55 -3.14 -4.78
N LYS A 108 13.35 -2.95 -6.06
CA LYS A 108 14.44 -2.78 -7.00
C LYS A 108 15.30 -1.56 -6.65
N GLU A 109 14.70 -0.56 -6.03
CA GLU A 109 15.41 0.67 -5.65
C GLU A 109 15.94 0.64 -4.22
N GLY A 110 15.94 -0.51 -3.58
CA GLY A 110 16.60 -0.67 -2.29
C GLY A 110 15.70 -0.76 -1.07
N PHE A 111 14.38 -0.65 -1.24
CA PHE A 111 13.48 -0.81 -0.11
C PHE A 111 13.44 -2.29 0.27
N VAL A 112 13.67 -2.60 1.54
CA VAL A 112 13.80 -3.99 1.96
C VAL A 112 12.59 -4.58 2.65
N ASN A 113 11.73 -3.76 3.23
CA ASN A 113 10.53 -4.23 3.91
C ASN A 113 9.28 -3.79 3.18
N VAL A 114 9.04 -4.35 1.99
CA VAL A 114 7.92 -4.00 1.15
C VAL A 114 6.88 -5.11 1.18
N TYR A 115 5.64 -4.73 1.44
CA TYR A 115 4.53 -5.68 1.55
C TYR A 115 3.44 -5.33 0.56
N ASN A 116 2.87 -6.36 -0.06
CA ASN A 116 1.69 -6.22 -0.89
C ASN A 116 0.50 -6.73 -0.07
N VAL A 117 -0.48 -5.88 0.17
CA VAL A 117 -1.68 -6.30 0.91
C VAL A 117 -2.55 -7.12 -0.04
N LEU A 118 -2.63 -8.40 0.24
CA LEU A 118 -3.40 -9.33 -0.58
C LEU A 118 -4.86 -8.94 -0.56
N GLU A 119 -5.58 -9.28 -1.63
CA GLU A 119 -7.00 -8.98 -1.81
C GLU A 119 -7.28 -7.50 -2.03
N GLY A 120 -6.40 -6.60 -1.60
CA GLY A 120 -6.60 -5.18 -1.80
C GLY A 120 -7.75 -4.61 -1.00
N PHE A 121 -8.21 -3.44 -1.40
CA PHE A 121 -9.27 -2.74 -0.70
C PHE A 121 -10.65 -3.33 -1.00
N GLU A 122 -10.91 -3.64 -2.28
CA GLU A 122 -12.21 -4.11 -2.71
C GLU A 122 -12.31 -5.62 -2.86
N GLY A 123 -11.18 -6.30 -2.92
CA GLY A 123 -11.16 -7.74 -3.04
C GLY A 123 -11.31 -8.24 -4.46
N PRO A 124 -11.24 -9.56 -4.66
CA PRO A 124 -11.39 -10.15 -5.98
C PRO A 124 -12.87 -10.16 -6.40
N LEU A 125 -13.09 -10.39 -7.68
CA LEU A 125 -14.44 -10.53 -8.19
C LEU A 125 -15.01 -11.89 -7.80
N ASP A 126 -16.27 -11.91 -7.41
CA ASP A 126 -16.97 -13.18 -7.16
C ASP A 126 -17.52 -13.72 -8.46
N ALA A 127 -18.28 -14.80 -8.38
CA ALA A 127 -18.83 -15.46 -9.56
C ALA A 127 -19.80 -14.57 -10.33
N GLU A 128 -20.34 -13.55 -9.71
CA GLU A 128 -21.25 -12.62 -10.36
C GLU A 128 -20.59 -11.32 -10.73
N HIS A 129 -19.28 -11.28 -10.67
CA HIS A 129 -18.48 -10.09 -11.01
C HIS A 129 -18.70 -8.93 -10.04
N HIS A 130 -18.90 -9.25 -8.77
CA HIS A 130 -18.98 -8.23 -7.72
C HIS A 130 -17.76 -8.30 -6.84
N ARG A 131 -17.35 -7.13 -6.32
CA ARG A 131 -16.24 -7.06 -5.37
C ARG A 131 -16.79 -6.84 -3.96
N GLY A 132 -15.98 -7.15 -2.95
CA GLY A 132 -16.37 -6.91 -1.58
C GLY A 132 -17.24 -7.98 -0.98
N THR A 133 -17.40 -9.09 -1.68
CA THR A 133 -18.28 -10.18 -1.22
C THR A 133 -17.50 -11.39 -0.72
N ILE A 134 -16.24 -11.53 -1.14
CA ILE A 134 -15.44 -12.69 -0.74
C ILE A 134 -14.06 -12.30 -0.20
N GLY A 135 -13.67 -11.04 -0.27
CA GLY A 135 -12.38 -10.61 0.27
C GLY A 135 -12.22 -9.11 0.19
N GLY A 136 -11.08 -8.63 0.67
CA GLY A 136 -10.71 -7.23 0.66
C GLY A 136 -10.75 -6.60 2.02
N TRP A 137 -10.09 -5.44 2.14
CA TRP A 137 -9.99 -4.70 3.38
C TRP A 137 -11.38 -4.45 3.99
N ARG A 138 -12.30 -3.95 3.19
CA ARG A 138 -13.66 -3.69 3.66
C ARG A 138 -14.41 -4.96 4.05
N TYR A 139 -14.24 -6.01 3.26
CA TYR A 139 -14.90 -7.29 3.51
C TYR A 139 -14.54 -7.81 4.91
N HIS A 140 -13.31 -7.62 5.32
CA HIS A 140 -12.84 -8.11 6.62
C HIS A 140 -13.19 -7.17 7.77
N GLY A 141 -13.92 -6.11 7.51
CA GLY A 141 -14.39 -5.21 8.55
C GLY A 141 -13.36 -4.27 9.12
N LEU A 142 -12.28 -4.06 8.41
CA LEU A 142 -11.21 -3.18 8.88
C LEU A 142 -11.59 -1.71 8.68
N PRO A 143 -11.05 -0.78 9.48
CA PRO A 143 -11.45 0.62 9.41
C PRO A 143 -11.15 1.26 8.06
N TRP A 144 -12.12 2.00 7.52
CA TRP A 144 -11.96 2.68 6.25
C TRP A 144 -12.81 3.94 6.21
N GLU A 145 -12.51 4.82 5.27
CA GLU A 145 -13.15 6.13 5.16
C GLU A 145 -13.44 6.46 3.71
N GLN A 146 -14.38 7.40 3.50
CA GLN A 146 -14.66 7.99 2.20
C GLN A 146 -14.65 9.50 2.37
N CYS A 147 -14.48 10.21 1.29
CA CYS A 147 -14.54 11.67 1.39
C CYS A 147 -15.99 12.16 1.41
#